data_68aa56ff58149e81b7638ed9639a674e
#
_entry.id   68aa56ff58149e81b7638ed9639a674e
#
_cell.length_a   1.000
_cell.length_b   1.000
_cell.length_c   1.000
_cell.angle_alpha   90.00
_cell.angle_beta   90.00
_cell.angle_gamma   90.00
#
_symmetry.space_group_name_H-M   'P 1'
#
loop_
_entity.id
_entity.type
_entity.pdbx_description
1 polymer ?
#
loop_
_entity_poly.entity_id
_entity_poly.type
_entity_poly.pdbx_seq_one_letter_code
_entity_poly.pdbx_strand_id
1 'polypeptide(L)'
;MFNIVLVEPEIPPNTGNVIRLAANTGCALHLIEPLGFSMDDRHMRRAGLDYHEYADVLRHQSWEAFLASRQPPHERMFALTTHGTRTLHDVAFAPGDWLVFGSETRGLAPELRESFEIGRAHV
;
A
#
# COMPACT_ATOMS: atom_id res chain seq x y z
N MET A 1 -11.33 8.02 -5.64
CA MET A 1 -9.94 8.23 -5.19
C MET A 1 -9.19 6.91 -5.30
N PHE A 2 -7.92 6.88 -4.98
CA PHE A 2 -7.09 5.67 -5.14
C PHE A 2 -7.19 4.73 -3.95
N ASN A 3 -6.78 3.47 -4.17
CA ASN A 3 -6.59 2.48 -3.12
C ASN A 3 -5.08 2.27 -2.97
N ILE A 4 -4.57 2.43 -1.76
CA ILE A 4 -3.14 2.28 -1.47
C ILE A 4 -2.93 0.96 -0.73
N VAL A 5 -1.96 0.17 -1.19
CA VAL A 5 -1.62 -1.11 -0.56
C VAL A 5 -0.14 -1.09 -0.19
N LEU A 6 0.16 -1.25 1.09
CA LEU A 6 1.53 -1.36 1.59
C LEU A 6 1.78 -2.82 1.95
N VAL A 7 2.72 -3.46 1.25
CA VAL A 7 3.04 -4.86 1.47
C VAL A 7 4.17 -4.98 2.48
N GLU A 8 3.87 -5.52 3.65
CA GLU A 8 4.83 -5.77 4.74
C GLU A 8 5.62 -4.50 5.11
N PRO A 9 4.94 -3.39 5.43
CA PRO A 9 5.63 -2.16 5.78
C PRO A 9 6.44 -2.33 7.06
N GLU A 10 7.63 -1.73 7.12
CA GLU A 10 8.60 -1.94 8.19
C GLU A 10 8.79 -0.73 9.09
N ILE A 11 8.80 0.46 8.51
CA ILE A 11 9.23 1.69 9.21
C ILE A 11 8.00 2.49 9.66
N PRO A 12 7.74 2.56 10.99
CA PRO A 12 6.53 3.20 11.51
C PRO A 12 6.29 4.64 11.05
N PRO A 13 7.29 5.54 11.04
CA PRO A 13 7.05 6.91 10.57
C PRO A 13 6.58 6.98 9.13
N ASN A 14 7.09 6.13 8.26
CA ASN A 14 6.69 6.12 6.85
C ASN A 14 5.22 5.69 6.71
N THR A 15 4.83 4.62 7.41
CA THR A 15 3.44 4.16 7.41
C THR A 15 2.53 5.22 8.03
N GLY A 16 2.97 5.86 9.12
CA GLY A 16 2.20 6.93 9.75
C GLY A 16 1.90 8.08 8.79
N ASN A 17 2.88 8.47 7.97
CA ASN A 17 2.69 9.51 6.98
C ASN A 17 1.69 9.10 5.91
N VAL A 18 1.72 7.84 5.48
CA VAL A 18 0.78 7.33 4.48
C VAL A 18 -0.63 7.23 5.07
N ILE A 19 -0.76 6.81 6.32
CA ILE A 19 -2.06 6.78 7.01
C ILE A 19 -2.70 8.18 7.01
N ARG A 20 -1.92 9.19 7.37
CA ARG A 20 -2.41 10.57 7.41
C ARG A 20 -2.78 11.06 6.02
N LEU A 21 -1.93 10.77 5.03
CA LEU A 21 -2.20 11.15 3.65
C LEU A 21 -3.50 10.50 3.15
N ALA A 22 -3.69 9.22 3.40
CA ALA A 22 -4.90 8.51 2.98
C ALA A 22 -6.14 9.11 3.62
N ALA A 23 -6.08 9.40 4.93
CA ALA A 23 -7.20 10.01 5.65
C ALA A 23 -7.55 11.39 5.07
N ASN A 24 -6.54 12.19 4.74
CA ASN A 24 -6.74 13.55 4.24
C ASN A 24 -7.22 13.59 2.80
N THR A 25 -6.89 12.58 2.01
CA THR A 25 -7.24 12.55 0.58
C THR A 25 -8.45 11.67 0.26
N GLY A 26 -8.94 10.92 1.24
CA GLY A 26 -10.03 9.98 1.03
C GLY A 26 -9.62 8.69 0.33
N CYS A 27 -8.32 8.40 0.24
CA CYS A 27 -7.84 7.12 -0.29
C CYS A 27 -8.07 6.00 0.72
N ALA A 28 -8.45 4.83 0.23
CA ALA A 28 -8.47 3.64 1.07
C ALA A 28 -7.04 3.14 1.27
N LEU A 29 -6.73 2.65 2.47
CA LEU A 29 -5.40 2.14 2.79
C LEU A 29 -5.49 0.71 3.29
N HIS A 30 -4.70 -0.17 2.66
CA HIS A 30 -4.61 -1.59 3.00
C HIS A 30 -3.17 -1.91 3.41
N LEU A 31 -3.02 -2.62 4.53
CA LEU A 31 -1.72 -3.08 5.01
C LEU A 31 -1.68 -4.61 4.95
N ILE A 32 -0.66 -5.16 4.30
CA ILE A 32 -0.47 -6.61 4.19
C ILE A 32 0.54 -7.02 5.26
N GLU A 33 0.13 -7.92 6.16
CA GLU A 33 0.99 -8.43 7.23
C GLU A 33 2.02 -9.43 6.68
N PRO A 34 3.15 -9.62 7.34
CA PRO A 34 3.49 -9.07 8.66
C PRO A 34 3.90 -7.60 8.61
N LEU A 35 3.58 -6.89 9.69
CA LEU A 35 3.99 -5.49 9.87
C LEU A 35 5.22 -5.43 10.77
N GLY A 36 6.13 -4.51 10.49
CA GLY A 36 7.31 -4.28 11.32
C GLY A 36 7.03 -3.46 12.58
N PHE A 37 5.76 -3.24 12.92
CA PHE A 37 5.35 -2.40 14.05
C PHE A 37 3.95 -2.80 14.50
N SER A 38 3.48 -2.20 15.61
CA SER A 38 2.14 -2.44 16.14
C SER A 38 1.16 -1.36 15.71
N MET A 39 -0.06 -1.76 15.36
CA MET A 39 -1.16 -0.86 15.00
C MET A 39 -2.11 -0.58 16.16
N ASP A 40 -1.76 -0.91 17.40
CA ASP A 40 -2.63 -0.62 18.52
C ASP A 40 -2.74 0.89 18.79
N ASP A 41 -3.78 1.28 19.53
CA ASP A 41 -4.07 2.69 19.79
C ASP A 41 -2.89 3.43 20.43
N ARG A 42 -2.18 2.77 21.33
CA ARG A 42 -1.04 3.37 22.03
C ARG A 42 0.08 3.73 21.06
N HIS A 43 0.42 2.80 20.16
CA HIS A 43 1.48 3.04 19.17
C HIS A 43 1.05 4.07 18.14
N MET A 44 -0.21 4.03 17.71
CA MET A 44 -0.73 5.00 16.74
C MET A 44 -0.72 6.41 17.32
N ARG A 45 -1.13 6.58 18.58
CA ARG A 45 -1.10 7.88 19.24
C ARG A 45 0.32 8.40 19.44
N ARG A 46 1.27 7.51 19.75
CA ARG A 46 2.69 7.89 19.84
C ARG A 46 3.24 8.39 18.51
N ALA A 47 2.73 7.86 17.40
CA ALA A 47 3.10 8.31 16.07
C ALA A 47 2.41 9.63 15.68
N GLY A 48 1.61 10.20 16.57
CA GLY A 48 0.93 11.47 16.32
C GLY A 48 -0.35 11.33 15.51
N LEU A 49 -0.92 10.13 15.45
CA LEU A 49 -2.15 9.87 14.69
C LEU A 49 -3.37 9.91 15.61
N ASP A 50 -4.44 10.53 15.11
CA ASP A 50 -5.74 10.49 15.77
C ASP A 50 -6.50 9.24 15.34
N TYR A 51 -7.43 8.78 16.19
CA TYR A 51 -8.21 7.58 15.89
C TYR A 51 -8.90 7.66 14.53
N HIS A 52 -9.47 8.81 14.17
CA HIS A 52 -10.16 8.96 12.89
C HIS A 52 -9.21 8.78 11.68
N GLU A 53 -7.91 9.00 11.86
CA GLU A 53 -6.94 8.84 10.78
C GLU A 53 -6.64 7.38 10.49
N TYR A 54 -6.62 6.51 11.52
CA TYR A 54 -6.26 5.11 11.33
C TYR A 54 -7.42 4.13 11.50
N ALA A 55 -8.62 4.61 11.87
CA ALA A 55 -9.76 3.74 12.11
C ALA A 55 -10.19 2.94 10.88
N ASP A 56 -10.03 3.51 9.70
CA ASP A 56 -10.46 2.88 8.44
C ASP A 56 -9.34 2.13 7.73
N VAL A 57 -8.16 2.03 8.34
CA VAL A 57 -7.05 1.25 7.77
C VAL A 57 -7.41 -0.23 7.82
N LEU A 58 -7.31 -0.91 6.68
CA LEU A 58 -7.66 -2.31 6.54
C LEU A 58 -6.40 -3.17 6.56
N ARG A 59 -6.41 -4.20 7.42
CA ARG A 59 -5.26 -5.11 7.56
C ARG A 59 -5.61 -6.46 6.98
N HIS A 60 -4.66 -7.06 6.28
CA HIS A 60 -4.82 -8.38 5.66
C HIS A 60 -3.68 -9.27 6.11
N GLN A 61 -3.98 -10.52 6.43
CA GLN A 61 -2.98 -11.47 6.95
C GLN A 61 -1.93 -11.85 5.92
N SER A 62 -2.27 -11.76 4.63
CA SER A 62 -1.37 -12.13 3.54
C SER A 62 -1.85 -11.45 2.25
N TRP A 63 -0.99 -11.47 1.24
CA TRP A 63 -1.34 -10.98 -0.09
C TRP A 63 -2.53 -11.77 -0.65
N GLU A 64 -2.52 -13.08 -0.48
CA GLU A 64 -3.60 -13.95 -0.96
C GLU A 64 -4.92 -13.63 -0.27
N ALA A 65 -4.89 -13.37 1.04
CA ALA A 65 -6.09 -12.97 1.77
C ALA A 65 -6.63 -11.63 1.27
N PHE A 66 -5.73 -10.70 0.95
CA PHE A 66 -6.11 -9.41 0.37
C PHE A 66 -6.80 -9.59 -0.98
N LEU A 67 -6.21 -10.37 -1.88
CA LEU A 67 -6.80 -10.63 -3.20
C LEU A 67 -8.19 -11.27 -3.09
N ALA A 68 -8.33 -12.24 -2.19
CA ALA A 68 -9.61 -12.93 -1.99
C ALA A 68 -10.68 -11.99 -1.43
N SER A 69 -10.31 -11.10 -0.52
CA SER A 69 -11.23 -10.19 0.15
C SER A 69 -11.65 -9.02 -0.73
N ARG A 70 -10.74 -8.44 -1.49
CA ARG A 70 -10.99 -7.19 -2.23
C ARG A 70 -11.12 -7.37 -3.73
N GLN A 71 -10.53 -8.43 -4.28
CA GLN A 71 -10.64 -8.78 -5.70
C GLN A 71 -10.35 -7.58 -6.62
N PRO A 72 -9.19 -6.90 -6.44
CA PRO A 72 -8.87 -5.75 -7.29
C PRO A 72 -8.68 -6.19 -8.74
N PRO A 73 -9.17 -5.40 -9.71
CA PRO A 73 -8.93 -5.72 -11.12
C PRO A 73 -7.43 -5.72 -11.41
N HIS A 74 -6.93 -6.82 -11.98
CA HIS A 74 -5.50 -6.96 -12.23
C HIS A 74 -4.96 -5.83 -13.14
N GLU A 75 -5.71 -5.44 -14.15
CA GLU A 75 -5.35 -4.40 -15.10
C GLU A 75 -5.36 -2.98 -14.51
N ARG A 76 -5.96 -2.82 -13.31
CA ARG A 76 -5.97 -1.52 -12.62
C ARG A 76 -5.18 -1.55 -11.31
N MET A 77 -4.29 -2.51 -11.16
CA MET A 77 -3.43 -2.67 -10.00
C MET A 77 -1.97 -2.45 -10.44
N PHE A 78 -1.33 -1.42 -9.88
CA PHE A 78 0.00 -0.98 -10.31
C PHE A 78 1.00 -1.12 -9.16
N ALA A 79 2.10 -1.83 -9.42
CA ALA A 79 3.20 -1.93 -8.47
C ALA A 79 4.15 -0.76 -8.69
N LEU A 80 4.35 0.05 -7.66
CA LEU A 80 5.28 1.17 -7.69
C LEU A 80 6.60 0.70 -7.09
N THR A 81 7.61 0.55 -7.94
CA THR A 81 8.85 -0.14 -7.58
C THR A 81 10.03 0.49 -8.31
N THR A 82 11.24 0.32 -7.76
CA THR A 82 12.47 0.73 -8.44
C THR A 82 12.82 -0.17 -9.63
N HIS A 83 12.09 -1.27 -9.82
CA HIS A 83 12.30 -2.24 -10.91
C HIS A 83 11.23 -2.12 -11.99
N GLY A 84 10.53 -1.00 -12.04
CA GLY A 84 9.50 -0.79 -13.05
C GLY A 84 10.09 -0.58 -14.44
N THR A 85 9.32 -0.96 -15.45
CA THR A 85 9.70 -0.79 -16.86
C THR A 85 9.17 0.50 -17.46
N ARG A 86 8.27 1.18 -16.74
CA ARG A 86 7.72 2.48 -17.15
C ARG A 86 7.87 3.49 -16.01
N THR A 87 7.99 4.77 -16.35
CA THR A 87 8.00 5.82 -15.35
C THR A 87 6.56 6.15 -14.93
N LEU A 88 6.42 6.87 -13.80
CA LEU A 88 5.09 7.32 -13.36
C LEU A 88 4.41 8.19 -14.41
N HIS A 89 5.18 8.93 -15.20
CA HIS A 89 4.63 9.80 -16.26
C HIS A 89 4.05 9.01 -17.42
N ASP A 90 4.48 7.76 -17.61
CA ASP A 90 4.02 6.92 -18.71
C ASP A 90 2.76 6.12 -18.37
N VAL A 91 2.32 6.18 -17.12
CA VAL A 91 1.16 5.42 -16.64
C VAL A 91 -0.04 6.34 -16.52
N ALA A 92 -1.14 5.98 -17.16
CA ALA A 92 -2.40 6.73 -17.07
C ALA A 92 -3.24 6.15 -15.91
N PHE A 93 -3.13 6.77 -14.74
CA PHE A 93 -3.91 6.39 -13.56
C PHE A 93 -5.33 6.93 -13.66
N ALA A 94 -6.28 6.19 -13.10
CA ALA A 94 -7.68 6.57 -13.05
C ALA A 94 -8.21 6.41 -11.62
N PRO A 95 -9.28 7.14 -11.24
CA PRO A 95 -9.89 6.96 -9.93
C PRO A 95 -10.26 5.49 -9.68
N GLY A 96 -9.99 5.02 -8.48
CA GLY A 96 -10.23 3.63 -8.12
C GLY A 96 -9.08 2.68 -8.38
N ASP A 97 -7.99 3.17 -8.98
CA ASP A 97 -6.81 2.35 -9.20
C ASP A 97 -6.15 1.95 -7.88
N TRP A 98 -5.44 0.84 -7.94
CA TRP A 98 -4.74 0.25 -6.81
C TRP A 98 -3.24 0.47 -6.95
N LEU A 99 -2.66 1.18 -5.99
CA LEU A 99 -1.24 1.50 -5.97
C LEU A 99 -0.56 0.65 -4.91
N VAL A 100 0.34 -0.24 -5.33
CA VAL A 100 0.94 -1.26 -4.47
C VAL A 100 2.41 -0.93 -4.24
N PHE A 101 2.80 -0.78 -2.97
CA PHE A 101 4.17 -0.49 -2.55
C PHE A 101 4.73 -1.64 -1.73
N GLY A 102 6.00 -1.97 -1.94
CA GLY A 102 6.70 -2.97 -1.14
C GLY A 102 7.22 -2.38 0.17
N SER A 103 7.90 -3.22 0.96
CA SER A 103 8.54 -2.76 2.19
C SER A 103 9.66 -1.77 1.88
N GLU A 104 9.97 -0.90 2.85
CA GLU A 104 10.89 0.23 2.62
C GLU A 104 12.31 -0.24 2.31
N THR A 105 12.77 -1.34 2.91
CA THR A 105 14.14 -1.83 2.71
C THR A 105 14.24 -2.94 1.67
N ARG A 106 13.18 -3.76 1.49
CA ARG A 106 13.23 -4.94 0.62
C ARG A 106 12.45 -4.79 -0.67
N GLY A 107 11.53 -3.81 -0.72
CA GLY A 107 10.62 -3.69 -1.85
C GLY A 107 9.65 -4.86 -1.94
N LEU A 108 9.09 -5.09 -3.10
CA LEU A 108 8.21 -6.24 -3.35
C LEU A 108 9.05 -7.49 -3.62
N ALA A 109 8.59 -8.65 -3.11
CA ALA A 109 9.24 -9.92 -3.43
C ALA A 109 9.23 -10.12 -4.96
N PRO A 110 10.30 -10.71 -5.54
CA PRO A 110 10.39 -10.87 -6.98
C PRO A 110 9.17 -11.55 -7.61
N GLU A 111 8.64 -12.59 -6.97
CA GLU A 111 7.48 -13.31 -7.48
C GLU A 111 6.25 -12.41 -7.54
N LEU A 112 6.06 -11.59 -6.52
CA LEU A 112 4.94 -10.66 -6.50
C LEU A 112 5.14 -9.54 -7.50
N ARG A 113 6.35 -8.95 -7.54
CA ARG A 113 6.68 -7.87 -8.46
C ARG A 113 6.45 -8.28 -9.91
N GLU A 114 6.87 -9.48 -10.28
CA GLU A 114 6.75 -9.96 -11.65
C GLU A 114 5.31 -10.28 -12.05
N SER A 115 4.42 -10.48 -11.08
CA SER A 115 3.00 -10.68 -11.37
C SER A 115 2.34 -9.42 -11.92
N PHE A 116 2.99 -8.25 -11.79
CA PHE A 116 2.52 -6.97 -12.33
C PHE A 116 3.19 -6.65 -13.67
N GLU A 117 3.15 -7.57 -14.62
CA GLU A 117 3.88 -7.42 -15.89
C GLU A 117 3.56 -6.11 -16.61
N ILE A 118 2.30 -5.70 -16.61
CA ILE A 118 1.84 -4.50 -17.32
C ILE A 118 1.81 -3.29 -16.39
N GLY A 119 1.49 -3.50 -15.12
CA GLY A 119 1.22 -2.44 -14.17
C GLY A 119 2.40 -1.98 -13.33
N ARG A 120 3.65 -2.35 -13.68
CA ARG A 120 4.82 -1.89 -12.92
C ARG A 120 5.25 -0.52 -13.35
N ALA A 121 5.43 0.38 -12.39
CA ALA A 121 5.94 1.72 -12.65
C ALA A 121 7.17 1.97 -11.79
N HIS A 122 8.17 2.63 -12.36
CA HIS A 122 9.39 2.99 -11.65
C HIS A 122 9.12 4.23 -10.77
N VAL A 123 9.57 4.14 -9.53
CA VAL A 123 9.43 5.22 -8.56
C VAL A 123 10.77 5.89 -8.32
#